data_a72519ee64fa78b4389fde64665abc94
#
_entry.id   a72519ee64fa78b4389fde64665abc94
#
_cell.length_a   1.000
_cell.length_b   1.000
_cell.length_c   1.000
_cell.angle_alpha   90.00
_cell.angle_beta   90.00
_cell.angle_gamma   90.00
#
_symmetry.space_group_name_H-M   'P 1'
#
loop_
_entity.id
_entity.type
_entity.pdbx_description
1 polymer ?
#
loop_
_entity_poly.entity_id
_entity_poly.type
_entity_poly.pdbx_seq_one_letter_code
_entity_poly.pdbx_strand_id
1 'polypeptide(L)'
;MSLSTLWQDCLSQLQDQVSPMDLSTWLRPLQADVISQDQVVLYASNMFVKSWVENHYLAQIHQICQALAKNPNLQIILKEGVKPDPNAVRTAPVN
;
A
#
# COMPACT_ATOMS: atom_id res chain seq x y z
N MET A 1 4.39 9.57 -15.07
CA MET A 1 3.46 8.72 -14.31
C MET A 1 3.14 9.38 -12.98
N SER A 2 1.90 9.36 -12.59
CA SER A 2 1.47 9.99 -11.34
C SER A 2 1.64 9.03 -10.17
N LEU A 3 2.12 9.54 -9.05
CA LEU A 3 2.23 8.73 -7.85
C LEU A 3 0.86 8.31 -7.31
N SER A 4 -0.19 9.05 -7.64
CA SER A 4 -1.52 8.69 -7.18
C SER A 4 -2.03 7.40 -7.81
N THR A 5 -1.47 6.99 -8.94
CA THR A 5 -1.83 5.72 -9.57
C THR A 5 -0.82 4.61 -9.30
N LEU A 6 0.21 4.91 -8.54
CA LEU A 6 1.29 3.95 -8.33
C LEU A 6 0.80 2.63 -7.74
N TRP A 7 -0.08 2.70 -6.74
CA TRP A 7 -0.59 1.50 -6.11
C TRP A 7 -1.45 0.68 -7.07
N GLN A 8 -2.27 1.36 -7.89
CA GLN A 8 -3.08 0.67 -8.89
C GLN A 8 -2.20 -0.04 -9.90
N ASP A 9 -1.14 0.61 -10.34
CA ASP A 9 -0.20 0.01 -11.27
C ASP A 9 0.52 -1.18 -10.63
N CYS A 10 0.86 -1.05 -9.35
CA CYS A 10 1.46 -2.14 -8.61
C CYS A 10 0.54 -3.35 -8.53
N LEU A 11 -0.73 -3.12 -8.26
CA LEU A 11 -1.72 -4.21 -8.23
C LEU A 11 -1.84 -4.89 -9.58
N SER A 12 -1.78 -4.12 -10.66
CA SER A 12 -1.82 -4.70 -12.00
C SER A 12 -0.64 -5.62 -12.26
N GLN A 13 0.54 -5.23 -11.76
CA GLN A 13 1.70 -6.08 -11.89
C GLN A 13 1.57 -7.34 -11.03
N LEU A 14 1.07 -7.16 -9.82
CA LEU A 14 0.95 -8.26 -8.89
C LEU A 14 -0.04 -9.33 -9.35
N GLN A 15 -1.06 -8.94 -10.11
CA GLN A 15 -2.05 -9.91 -10.53
C GLN A 15 -1.45 -10.99 -11.45
N ASP A 16 -0.30 -10.71 -12.03
CA ASP A 16 0.40 -11.70 -12.85
C ASP A 16 1.34 -12.57 -12.03
N GLN A 17 1.59 -12.20 -10.79
CA GLN A 17 2.58 -12.89 -9.95
C GLN A 17 1.97 -13.62 -8.77
N VAL A 18 0.77 -13.26 -8.38
CA VAL A 18 0.08 -13.92 -7.28
C VAL A 18 -1.27 -14.42 -7.77
N SER A 19 -1.86 -15.36 -7.04
CA SER A 19 -3.15 -15.88 -7.44
C SER A 19 -4.22 -14.80 -7.32
N PRO A 20 -5.27 -14.86 -8.15
CA PRO A 20 -6.34 -13.87 -8.04
C PRO A 20 -7.02 -13.86 -6.68
N MET A 21 -7.09 -15.02 -6.04
CA MET A 21 -7.69 -15.12 -4.72
C MET A 21 -6.85 -14.37 -3.68
N ASP A 22 -5.54 -14.56 -3.72
CA ASP A 22 -4.66 -13.87 -2.79
C ASP A 22 -4.66 -12.37 -3.03
N LEU A 23 -4.66 -11.98 -4.29
CA LEU A 23 -4.74 -10.57 -4.64
C LEU A 23 -5.99 -9.94 -4.05
N SER A 24 -7.11 -10.61 -4.22
CA SER A 24 -8.40 -10.11 -3.77
C SER A 24 -8.51 -10.12 -2.24
N THR A 25 -7.95 -11.13 -1.60
CA THR A 25 -8.06 -11.29 -0.16
C THR A 25 -7.10 -10.39 0.61
N TRP A 26 -5.87 -10.28 0.13
CA TRP A 26 -4.81 -9.65 0.92
C TRP A 26 -4.38 -8.29 0.40
N LEU A 27 -4.36 -8.12 -0.90
CA LEU A 27 -3.75 -6.94 -1.50
C LEU A 27 -4.75 -5.86 -1.89
N ARG A 28 -5.89 -6.24 -2.46
CA ARG A 28 -6.88 -5.24 -2.85
C ARG A 28 -7.47 -4.45 -1.68
N PRO A 29 -7.64 -5.06 -0.49
CA PRO A 29 -8.16 -4.28 0.65
C PRO A 29 -7.18 -3.25 1.18
N LEU A 30 -5.91 -3.32 0.80
CA LEU A 30 -4.93 -2.35 1.26
C LEU A 30 -5.23 -0.98 0.66
N GLN A 31 -5.03 0.05 1.47
CA GLN A 31 -5.19 1.43 1.04
C GLN A 31 -3.82 2.10 1.01
N ALA A 32 -3.52 2.76 -0.09
CA ALA A 32 -2.24 3.42 -0.26
C ALA A 32 -2.37 4.91 0.00
N ASP A 33 -1.41 5.44 0.75
CA ASP A 33 -1.32 6.86 1.02
C ASP A 33 0.08 7.32 0.63
N VAL A 34 0.17 8.13 -0.41
CA VAL A 34 1.45 8.63 -0.90
C VAL A 34 1.84 9.83 -0.05
N ILE A 35 2.84 9.63 0.79
CA ILE A 35 3.30 10.68 1.70
C ILE A 35 4.24 11.64 0.99
N SER A 36 5.14 11.10 0.19
CA SER A 36 6.10 11.91 -0.57
C SER A 36 6.56 11.09 -1.77
N GLN A 37 7.47 11.66 -2.54
CA GLN A 37 8.03 10.93 -3.68
C GLN A 37 8.81 9.69 -3.26
N ASP A 38 9.24 9.65 -2.02
CA ASP A 38 10.07 8.56 -1.51
C ASP A 38 9.35 7.66 -0.53
N GLN A 39 8.10 7.95 -0.18
CA GLN A 39 7.39 7.19 0.84
C GLN A 39 5.94 6.95 0.47
N VAL A 40 5.53 5.69 0.56
CA VAL A 40 4.13 5.30 0.41
C VAL A 40 3.76 4.46 1.61
N VAL A 41 2.64 4.76 2.23
CA VAL A 41 2.13 3.99 3.35
C VAL A 41 0.96 3.14 2.87
N LEU A 42 1.00 1.86 3.20
CA LEU A 42 -0.11 0.95 2.91
C LEU A 42 -0.82 0.63 4.22
N TYR A 43 -2.12 0.80 4.23
CA TYR A 43 -2.92 0.54 5.41
C TYR A 43 -3.67 -0.77 5.24
N ALA A 44 -3.43 -1.69 6.17
CA ALA A 44 -4.16 -2.96 6.23
C ALA A 44 -5.31 -2.82 7.21
N SER A 45 -6.42 -3.48 6.94
CA SER A 45 -7.61 -3.33 7.76
C SER A 45 -7.45 -3.89 9.17
N ASN A 46 -6.54 -4.84 9.34
CA ASN A 46 -6.27 -5.39 10.66
C ASN A 46 -4.85 -5.94 10.72
N MET A 47 -4.44 -6.29 11.92
CA MET A 47 -3.08 -6.78 12.15
C MET A 47 -2.78 -8.08 11.41
N PHE A 48 -3.78 -8.91 11.25
CA PHE A 48 -3.61 -10.19 10.57
C PHE A 48 -3.24 -9.98 9.10
N VAL A 49 -3.97 -9.11 8.41
CA VAL A 49 -3.66 -8.78 7.02
C VAL A 49 -2.30 -8.11 6.92
N LYS A 50 -2.03 -7.18 7.82
CA LYS A 50 -0.74 -6.50 7.85
C LYS A 50 0.41 -7.50 7.96
N SER A 51 0.30 -8.41 8.90
CA SER A 51 1.35 -9.38 9.15
C SER A 51 1.54 -10.31 7.97
N TRP A 52 0.45 -10.77 7.37
CA TRP A 52 0.51 -11.65 6.22
C TRP A 52 1.20 -10.98 5.04
N VAL A 53 0.78 -9.76 4.72
CA VAL A 53 1.36 -9.02 3.60
C VAL A 53 2.82 -8.72 3.85
N GLU A 54 3.14 -8.33 5.08
CA GLU A 54 4.51 -8.01 5.44
C GLU A 54 5.44 -9.21 5.26
N ASN A 55 4.96 -10.40 5.60
CA ASN A 55 5.80 -11.59 5.54
C ASN A 55 5.84 -12.24 4.17
N HIS A 56 4.84 -12.01 3.35
CA HIS A 56 4.72 -12.74 2.09
C HIS A 56 4.85 -11.86 0.85
N TYR A 57 4.46 -10.60 0.93
CA TYR A 57 4.35 -9.78 -0.26
C TYR A 57 5.10 -8.47 -0.20
N LEU A 58 5.51 -8.03 0.97
CA LEU A 58 6.09 -6.68 1.09
C LEU A 58 7.32 -6.49 0.20
N ALA A 59 8.21 -7.46 0.16
CA ALA A 59 9.40 -7.36 -0.68
C ALA A 59 9.04 -7.23 -2.15
N GLN A 60 8.04 -7.99 -2.57
CA GLN A 60 7.57 -7.96 -3.95
C GLN A 60 6.93 -6.62 -4.29
N ILE A 61 6.07 -6.13 -3.39
CA ILE A 61 5.45 -4.82 -3.53
C ILE A 61 6.51 -3.74 -3.63
N HIS A 62 7.48 -3.79 -2.75
CA HIS A 62 8.56 -2.81 -2.69
C HIS A 62 9.31 -2.75 -4.02
N GLN A 63 9.67 -3.92 -4.52
CA GLN A 63 10.40 -4.04 -5.76
C GLN A 63 9.61 -3.48 -6.94
N ILE A 64 8.33 -3.84 -7.02
CA ILE A 64 7.48 -3.38 -8.11
C ILE A 64 7.27 -1.88 -8.04
N CYS A 65 6.99 -1.36 -6.85
CA CYS A 65 6.76 0.07 -6.68
C CYS A 65 8.00 0.89 -7.00
N GLN A 66 9.17 0.41 -6.59
CA GLN A 66 10.41 1.10 -6.92
C GLN A 66 10.63 1.16 -8.42
N ALA A 67 10.33 0.07 -9.11
CA ALA A 67 10.48 0.03 -10.56
C ALA A 67 9.48 0.95 -11.25
N LEU A 68 8.24 0.96 -10.80
CA LEU A 68 7.20 1.78 -11.41
C LEU A 68 7.46 3.27 -11.16
N ALA A 69 7.91 3.60 -9.97
CA ALA A 69 8.23 4.99 -9.63
C ALA A 69 9.58 5.42 -10.18
N LYS A 70 10.38 4.47 -10.63
CA LYS A 70 11.76 4.73 -11.09
C LYS A 70 12.57 5.40 -9.99
N ASN A 71 12.35 4.97 -8.76
CA ASN A 71 12.98 5.55 -7.60
C ASN A 71 13.49 4.44 -6.69
N PRO A 72 14.79 4.16 -6.70
CA PRO A 72 15.34 3.09 -5.86
C PRO A 72 15.30 3.40 -4.37
N ASN A 73 15.03 4.65 -4.02
CA ASN A 73 14.94 5.06 -2.62
C ASN A 73 13.51 5.02 -2.09
N LEU A 74 12.56 4.66 -2.93
CA LEU A 74 11.17 4.60 -2.50
C LEU A 74 11.00 3.60 -1.38
N GLN A 75 10.31 4.00 -0.33
CA GLN A 75 10.02 3.14 0.81
C GLN A 75 8.54 2.87 0.91
N ILE A 76 8.21 1.63 1.21
CA ILE A 76 6.83 1.21 1.45
C ILE A 76 6.72 0.91 2.93
N ILE A 77 5.81 1.59 3.60
CA ILE A 77 5.56 1.40 5.02
C ILE A 77 4.20 0.75 5.17
N LEU A 78 4.13 -0.29 5.96
CA LEU A 78 2.89 -1.02 6.16
C LEU A 78 2.37 -0.72 7.56
N LYS A 79 1.12 -0.29 7.65
CA LYS A 79 0.50 0.05 8.92
C LYS A 79 -0.86 -0.62 9.04
N GLU A 80 -1.31 -0.78 10.26
CA GLU A 80 -2.66 -1.27 10.53
C GLU A 80 -3.60 -0.08 10.66
N GLY A 81 -4.80 -0.22 10.10
CA GLY A 81 -5.81 0.80 10.23
C GLY A 81 -6.35 1.22 8.88
N VAL A 82 -7.00 2.37 8.85
CA VAL A 82 -7.53 2.91 7.60
C VAL A 82 -6.79 4.17 7.24
N LYS A 83 -6.72 4.42 5.94
CA LYS A 83 -6.09 5.62 5.43
C LYS A 83 -6.80 6.85 5.99
N PRO A 84 -6.07 7.81 6.55
CA PRO A 84 -6.69 9.01 7.09
C PRO A 84 -7.42 9.81 6.01
N ASP A 85 -8.58 10.32 6.37
CA ASP A 85 -9.32 11.20 5.50
C ASP A 85 -8.89 12.63 5.81
N PRO A 86 -8.35 13.37 4.85
CA PRO A 86 -7.91 14.73 5.11
C PRO A 86 -9.01 15.64 5.60
N ASN A 87 -10.26 15.33 5.25
CA ASN A 87 -11.36 16.14 5.66
C ASN A 87 -11.92 15.80 7.04
N ALA A 88 -11.54 14.63 7.55
CA ALA A 88 -12.06 14.17 8.81
C ALA A 88 -11.09 14.32 9.96
N VAL A 89 -9.88 14.60 9.65
CA VAL A 89 -8.84 14.45 10.61
C VAL A 89 -8.98 15.37 11.79
N ARG A 90 -9.45 16.54 11.58
CA ARG A 90 -9.41 17.45 12.65
C ARG A 90 -10.55 17.33 13.58
N THR A 91 -11.52 16.59 13.26
CA THR A 91 -12.60 16.43 14.17
C THR A 91 -12.30 15.48 15.26
N ALA A 92 -11.34 14.78 15.09
CA ALA A 92 -11.06 13.78 16.00
C ALA A 92 -10.73 14.31 17.28
N PRO A 93 -10.33 15.04 17.61
CA PRO A 93 -10.06 15.14 18.85
C PRO A 93 -10.84 15.67 19.66
N VAL A 94 -11.30 15.72 19.52
CA VAL A 94 -11.81 16.20 20.20
C VAL A 94 -12.22 15.82 21.09
N ASN A 95 -12.21 15.54 21.33
CA ASN A 95 -12.34 15.21 22.12
C ASN A 95 -12.23 15.03 22.61
#